data_e8c9d77ae8c4fc54f79f03febb7ecee4
#
_entry.id   e8c9d77ae8c4fc54f79f03febb7ecee4
#
_cell.length_a   1.000
_cell.length_b   1.000
_cell.length_c   1.000
_cell.angle_alpha   90.00
_cell.angle_beta   90.00
_cell.angle_gamma   90.00
#
_symmetry.space_group_name_H-M   'P 1'
#
loop_
_entity.id
_entity.type
_entity.pdbx_description
1 polymer ?
#
loop_
_entity_poly.entity_id
_entity_poly.type
_entity_poly.pdbx_seq_one_letter_code
_entity_poly.pdbx_strand_id
1 'polypeptide(L)'
;MKALIIGGAGFVGGYLIRELASAGAEVHATCLPSESIKEACEVHTLDIMKAEDISALIAEVSPDVVFHLAAQSSVAVSWRKPQLTAEINVVGSINVLEAVRAAEKKDIRVIMIGTGEEYGFIREGACPLSESEPLNPGNIYAATKACQEMISRIYVRAYKMDIVMVRAFNHSGPAQSEIFVISDFCRQIAEAEKGMRPPEMKVGNLSAMRDFTDVRDVVRAYRLLAEKGVSGKVYNIGRGKAVEIQYILDTALSLSEADITVTQDPARMRASDIPIIEPDVSQIYADTGWKAEITMEQTIADTLGWWRGAL
;
A
#
# COMPACT_ATOMS: atom_id res chain seq x y z
N MET A 1 12.03 -14.41 -13.63
CA MET A 1 11.32 -14.55 -12.35
C MET A 1 9.83 -14.73 -12.64
N LYS A 2 9.21 -15.77 -12.07
CA LYS A 2 7.76 -15.99 -12.14
C LYS A 2 7.13 -15.43 -10.87
N ALA A 3 6.28 -14.43 -11.00
CA ALA A 3 5.68 -13.70 -9.89
C ALA A 3 4.18 -13.98 -9.77
N LEU A 4 3.70 -14.29 -8.57
CA LEU A 4 2.27 -14.39 -8.25
C LEU A 4 1.87 -13.21 -7.36
N ILE A 5 0.94 -12.39 -7.83
CA ILE A 5 0.37 -11.25 -7.09
C ILE A 5 -1.00 -11.64 -6.55
N ILE A 6 -1.12 -11.85 -5.25
CA ILE A 6 -2.40 -12.11 -4.60
C ILE A 6 -3.06 -10.77 -4.26
N GLY A 7 -4.18 -10.45 -4.92
CA GLY A 7 -4.87 -9.16 -4.83
C GLY A 7 -4.44 -8.15 -5.91
N GLY A 8 -4.25 -8.62 -7.15
CA GLY A 8 -3.80 -7.82 -8.28
C GLY A 8 -4.79 -6.77 -8.79
N ALA A 9 -6.09 -6.90 -8.50
CA ALA A 9 -7.11 -5.94 -8.95
C ALA A 9 -7.10 -4.60 -8.19
N GLY A 10 -6.37 -4.52 -7.07
CA GLY A 10 -6.25 -3.29 -6.29
C GLY A 10 -5.39 -2.22 -6.96
N PHE A 11 -5.46 -0.99 -6.42
CA PHE A 11 -4.69 0.17 -6.90
C PHE A 11 -3.19 -0.13 -7.09
N VAL A 12 -2.54 -0.67 -6.06
CA VAL A 12 -1.11 -1.02 -6.09
C VAL A 12 -0.86 -2.21 -7.03
N GLY A 13 -1.81 -3.16 -7.11
CA GLY A 13 -1.68 -4.37 -7.92
C GLY A 13 -1.46 -4.07 -9.39
N GLY A 14 -2.24 -3.16 -9.98
CA GLY A 14 -2.07 -2.77 -11.39
C GLY A 14 -0.69 -2.15 -11.67
N TYR A 15 -0.18 -1.33 -10.75
CA TYR A 15 1.18 -0.78 -10.87
C TYR A 15 2.26 -1.85 -10.73
N LEU A 16 2.09 -2.80 -9.79
CA LEU A 16 3.05 -3.88 -9.59
C LEU A 16 3.10 -4.83 -10.80
N ILE A 17 1.95 -5.15 -11.41
CA ILE A 17 1.90 -5.94 -12.63
C ILE A 17 2.75 -5.27 -13.73
N ARG A 18 2.55 -3.97 -13.97
CA ARG A 18 3.32 -3.21 -14.97
C ARG A 18 4.82 -3.16 -14.65
N GLU A 19 5.19 -2.92 -13.39
CA GLU A 19 6.59 -2.87 -12.94
C GLU A 19 7.29 -4.22 -13.18
N LEU A 20 6.66 -5.32 -12.76
CA LEU A 20 7.23 -6.67 -12.91
C LEU A 20 7.32 -7.10 -14.38
N ALA A 21 6.27 -6.84 -15.17
CA ALA A 21 6.27 -7.13 -16.59
C ALA A 21 7.36 -6.33 -17.33
N SER A 22 7.53 -5.04 -17.02
CA SER A 22 8.59 -4.21 -17.62
C SER A 22 10.00 -4.68 -17.25
N ALA A 23 10.15 -5.33 -16.11
CA ALA A 23 11.40 -5.97 -15.67
C ALA A 23 11.59 -7.39 -16.24
N GLY A 24 10.70 -7.85 -17.13
CA GLY A 24 10.80 -9.16 -17.79
C GLY A 24 10.35 -10.35 -16.95
N ALA A 25 9.53 -10.12 -15.91
CA ALA A 25 8.92 -11.21 -15.14
C ALA A 25 7.72 -11.82 -15.87
N GLU A 26 7.51 -13.12 -15.68
CA GLU A 26 6.24 -13.80 -15.96
C GLU A 26 5.28 -13.47 -14.81
N VAL A 27 4.17 -12.79 -15.10
CA VAL A 27 3.29 -12.25 -14.06
C VAL A 27 1.95 -12.96 -14.06
N HIS A 28 1.62 -13.58 -12.92
CA HIS A 28 0.31 -14.11 -12.58
C HIS A 28 -0.31 -13.22 -11.51
N ALA A 29 -1.59 -12.86 -11.66
CA ALA A 29 -2.27 -12.01 -10.70
C ALA A 29 -3.66 -12.53 -10.36
N THR A 30 -4.09 -12.36 -9.12
CA THR A 30 -5.41 -12.80 -8.67
C THR A 30 -6.36 -11.66 -8.43
N CYS A 31 -7.65 -11.92 -8.64
CA CYS A 31 -8.76 -11.03 -8.28
C CYS A 31 -9.94 -11.84 -7.74
N LEU A 32 -10.86 -11.18 -7.05
CA LEU A 32 -12.15 -11.78 -6.68
C LEU A 32 -13.04 -11.93 -7.93
N PRO A 33 -14.06 -12.81 -7.90
CA PRO A 33 -14.99 -13.00 -9.03
C PRO A 33 -15.71 -11.70 -9.48
N SER A 34 -15.87 -10.74 -8.57
CA SER A 34 -16.51 -9.45 -8.82
C SER A 34 -15.56 -8.37 -9.32
N GLU A 35 -14.26 -8.67 -9.44
CA GLU A 35 -13.21 -7.73 -9.83
C GLU A 35 -12.64 -8.08 -11.20
N SER A 36 -11.87 -7.18 -11.77
CA SER A 36 -11.14 -7.41 -13.02
C SER A 36 -9.77 -6.74 -13.00
N ILE A 37 -8.82 -7.35 -13.70
CA ILE A 37 -7.48 -6.81 -13.92
C ILE A 37 -7.41 -6.35 -15.36
N LYS A 38 -6.95 -5.13 -15.59
CA LYS A 38 -6.86 -4.51 -16.94
C LYS A 38 -5.46 -4.67 -17.55
N GLU A 39 -4.47 -4.88 -16.71
CA GLU A 39 -3.06 -5.04 -17.09
C GLU A 39 -2.83 -6.41 -17.75
N ALA A 40 -1.89 -6.44 -18.69
CA ALA A 40 -1.52 -7.67 -19.37
C ALA A 40 -0.74 -8.62 -18.43
N CYS A 41 -1.41 -9.68 -17.99
CA CYS A 41 -0.83 -10.76 -17.18
C CYS A 41 -1.74 -12.00 -17.24
N GLU A 42 -1.29 -13.13 -16.68
CA GLU A 42 -2.15 -14.30 -16.45
C GLU A 42 -3.05 -14.03 -15.23
N VAL A 43 -4.37 -14.03 -15.44
CA VAL A 43 -5.36 -13.68 -14.42
C VAL A 43 -6.03 -14.93 -13.84
N HIS A 44 -6.04 -15.03 -12.51
CA HIS A 44 -6.69 -16.12 -11.79
C HIS A 44 -7.75 -15.55 -10.83
N THR A 45 -8.87 -16.26 -10.71
CA THR A 45 -9.88 -15.93 -9.68
C THR A 45 -9.51 -16.62 -8.38
N LEU A 46 -9.36 -15.84 -7.29
CA LEU A 46 -8.97 -16.36 -5.99
C LEU A 46 -9.62 -15.59 -4.84
N ASP A 47 -10.21 -16.31 -3.90
CA ASP A 47 -10.56 -15.80 -2.58
C ASP A 47 -9.60 -16.40 -1.53
N ILE A 48 -8.84 -15.53 -0.84
CA ILE A 48 -7.84 -15.98 0.16
C ILE A 48 -8.47 -16.68 1.39
N MET A 49 -9.78 -16.63 1.53
CA MET A 49 -10.49 -17.40 2.56
C MET A 49 -10.63 -18.88 2.21
N LYS A 50 -10.34 -19.27 0.96
CA LYS A 50 -10.38 -20.64 0.46
C LYS A 50 -8.97 -21.24 0.37
N ALA A 51 -8.50 -21.85 1.45
CA ALA A 51 -7.14 -22.34 1.57
C ALA A 51 -6.76 -23.38 0.48
N GLU A 52 -7.73 -24.23 0.09
CA GLU A 52 -7.51 -25.24 -0.95
C GLU A 52 -7.27 -24.61 -2.33
N ASP A 53 -8.02 -23.55 -2.67
CA ASP A 53 -7.86 -22.85 -3.95
C ASP A 53 -6.48 -22.16 -4.03
N ILE A 54 -5.98 -21.61 -2.90
CA ILE A 54 -4.64 -21.02 -2.84
C ILE A 54 -3.57 -22.10 -3.09
N SER A 55 -3.70 -23.22 -2.42
CA SER A 55 -2.74 -24.33 -2.55
C SER A 55 -2.71 -24.88 -3.98
N ALA A 56 -3.87 -25.03 -4.61
CA ALA A 56 -3.98 -25.45 -6.01
C ALA A 56 -3.31 -24.45 -6.95
N LEU A 57 -3.56 -23.15 -6.76
CA LEU A 57 -2.97 -22.10 -7.59
C LEU A 57 -1.44 -22.03 -7.43
N ILE A 58 -0.93 -22.12 -6.19
CA ILE A 58 0.53 -22.12 -5.97
C ILE A 58 1.20 -23.33 -6.63
N ALA A 59 0.55 -24.51 -6.58
CA ALA A 59 1.05 -25.71 -7.25
C ALA A 59 1.04 -25.57 -8.79
N GLU A 60 -0.04 -25.00 -9.36
CA GLU A 60 -0.18 -24.76 -10.79
C GLU A 60 0.84 -23.74 -11.30
N VAL A 61 0.94 -22.58 -10.65
CA VAL A 61 1.83 -21.49 -11.07
C VAL A 61 3.28 -21.81 -10.75
N SER A 62 3.56 -22.45 -9.63
CA SER A 62 4.93 -22.71 -9.12
C SER A 62 5.79 -21.44 -9.14
N PRO A 63 5.38 -20.35 -8.45
CA PRO A 63 6.02 -19.05 -8.54
C PRO A 63 7.40 -19.04 -7.87
N ASP A 64 8.26 -18.11 -8.30
CA ASP A 64 9.52 -17.79 -7.60
C ASP A 64 9.25 -16.85 -6.42
N VAL A 65 8.26 -15.95 -6.58
CA VAL A 65 7.86 -14.97 -5.57
C VAL A 65 6.35 -14.80 -5.52
N VAL A 66 5.83 -14.67 -4.29
CA VAL A 66 4.45 -14.32 -3.99
C VAL A 66 4.40 -12.93 -3.37
N PHE A 67 3.69 -11.99 -4.00
CA PHE A 67 3.38 -10.68 -3.43
C PHE A 67 1.98 -10.73 -2.81
N HIS A 68 1.89 -10.62 -1.49
CA HIS A 68 0.61 -10.68 -0.79
C HIS A 68 0.06 -9.27 -0.55
N LEU A 69 -0.72 -8.76 -1.53
CA LEU A 69 -1.40 -7.46 -1.49
C LEU A 69 -2.83 -7.55 -0.97
N ALA A 70 -3.47 -8.73 -1.09
CA ALA A 70 -4.87 -8.90 -0.72
C ALA A 70 -5.10 -8.58 0.76
N ALA A 71 -5.97 -7.63 1.03
CA ALA A 71 -6.34 -7.22 2.37
C ALA A 71 -7.63 -6.39 2.36
N GLN A 72 -8.36 -6.38 3.47
CA GLN A 72 -9.29 -5.31 3.77
C GLN A 72 -8.49 -4.12 4.30
N SER A 73 -8.25 -3.09 3.46
CA SER A 73 -7.32 -1.98 3.73
C SER A 73 -7.97 -0.71 4.29
N SER A 74 -9.31 -0.63 4.33
CA SER A 74 -10.01 0.56 4.80
C SER A 74 -10.10 0.60 6.33
N VAL A 75 -9.46 1.60 6.95
CA VAL A 75 -9.57 1.86 8.39
C VAL A 75 -11.03 2.07 8.79
N ALA A 76 -11.81 2.83 8.00
CA ALA A 76 -13.22 3.07 8.30
C ALA A 76 -14.07 1.79 8.27
N VAL A 77 -13.77 0.86 7.37
CA VAL A 77 -14.43 -0.46 7.33
C VAL A 77 -14.01 -1.30 8.52
N SER A 78 -12.74 -1.24 8.94
CA SER A 78 -12.24 -2.03 10.08
C SER A 78 -12.98 -1.71 11.39
N TRP A 79 -13.37 -0.45 11.59
CA TRP A 79 -14.20 -0.05 12.73
C TRP A 79 -15.64 -0.60 12.65
N ARG A 80 -16.22 -0.68 11.46
CA ARG A 80 -17.60 -1.14 11.25
C ARG A 80 -17.71 -2.66 11.17
N LYS A 81 -16.67 -3.33 10.67
CA LYS A 81 -16.63 -4.78 10.42
C LYS A 81 -15.31 -5.38 10.91
N PRO A 82 -15.03 -5.37 12.23
CA PRO A 82 -13.75 -5.79 12.77
C PRO A 82 -13.46 -7.28 12.55
N GLN A 83 -14.47 -8.15 12.67
CA GLN A 83 -14.32 -9.58 12.44
C GLN A 83 -13.91 -9.87 10.99
N LEU A 84 -14.61 -9.28 10.02
CA LEU A 84 -14.28 -9.44 8.61
C LEU A 84 -12.85 -8.96 8.32
N THR A 85 -12.43 -7.86 8.94
CA THR A 85 -11.06 -7.35 8.78
C THR A 85 -10.04 -8.33 9.34
N ALA A 86 -10.29 -8.92 10.49
CA ALA A 86 -9.41 -9.92 11.08
C ALA A 86 -9.39 -11.24 10.26
N GLU A 87 -10.54 -11.70 9.80
CA GLU A 87 -10.64 -12.88 8.94
C GLU A 87 -9.82 -12.70 7.67
N ILE A 88 -10.03 -11.63 6.91
CA ILE A 88 -9.30 -11.39 5.67
C ILE A 88 -7.81 -11.20 5.94
N ASN A 89 -7.45 -10.27 6.84
CA ASN A 89 -6.05 -9.85 6.98
C ASN A 89 -5.20 -10.83 7.77
N VAL A 90 -5.77 -11.56 8.72
CA VAL A 90 -5.02 -12.50 9.56
C VAL A 90 -5.19 -13.92 9.05
N VAL A 91 -6.43 -14.43 9.01
CA VAL A 91 -6.67 -15.81 8.58
C VAL A 91 -6.32 -16.00 7.11
N GLY A 92 -6.73 -15.07 6.23
CA GLY A 92 -6.35 -15.10 4.82
C GLY A 92 -4.84 -15.11 4.60
N SER A 93 -4.08 -14.33 5.40
CA SER A 93 -2.60 -14.34 5.31
C SER A 93 -2.00 -15.66 5.80
N ILE A 94 -2.57 -16.29 6.84
CA ILE A 94 -2.15 -17.62 7.28
C ILE A 94 -2.39 -18.63 6.17
N ASN A 95 -3.55 -18.60 5.50
CA ASN A 95 -3.86 -19.48 4.39
C ASN A 95 -2.82 -19.38 3.27
N VAL A 96 -2.39 -18.16 2.93
CA VAL A 96 -1.33 -17.94 1.93
C VAL A 96 0.01 -18.52 2.41
N LEU A 97 0.40 -18.26 3.66
CA LEU A 97 1.65 -18.79 4.23
C LEU A 97 1.66 -20.31 4.30
N GLU A 98 0.53 -20.94 4.71
CA GLU A 98 0.40 -22.39 4.76
C GLU A 98 0.46 -23.02 3.36
N ALA A 99 -0.18 -22.40 2.36
CA ALA A 99 -0.11 -22.88 0.99
C ALA A 99 1.33 -22.82 0.43
N VAL A 100 2.06 -21.73 0.68
CA VAL A 100 3.48 -21.62 0.31
C VAL A 100 4.34 -22.65 1.05
N ARG A 101 4.10 -22.85 2.37
CA ARG A 101 4.84 -23.82 3.19
C ARG A 101 4.64 -25.26 2.71
N ALA A 102 3.41 -25.60 2.30
CA ALA A 102 3.05 -26.92 1.81
C ALA A 102 3.48 -27.20 0.36
N ALA A 103 3.81 -26.14 -0.43
CA ALA A 103 4.19 -26.28 -1.81
C ALA A 103 5.38 -27.25 -1.99
N GLU A 104 5.43 -27.95 -3.14
CA GLU A 104 6.57 -28.80 -3.48
C GLU A 104 7.85 -27.98 -3.68
N LYS A 105 7.77 -26.86 -4.38
CA LYS A 105 8.84 -25.87 -4.53
C LYS A 105 9.11 -25.17 -3.19
N LYS A 106 10.33 -25.31 -2.65
CA LYS A 106 10.68 -24.83 -1.30
C LYS A 106 11.34 -23.45 -1.24
N ASP A 107 11.76 -22.91 -2.37
CA ASP A 107 12.47 -21.65 -2.52
C ASP A 107 11.56 -20.48 -2.97
N ILE A 108 10.28 -20.57 -2.63
CA ILE A 108 9.32 -19.49 -2.91
C ILE A 108 9.54 -18.36 -1.90
N ARG A 109 9.87 -17.16 -2.41
CA ARG A 109 9.92 -15.94 -1.60
C ARG A 109 8.54 -15.36 -1.41
N VAL A 110 8.22 -14.85 -0.23
CA VAL A 110 6.98 -14.11 0.06
C VAL A 110 7.32 -12.67 0.39
N ILE A 111 6.71 -11.72 -0.32
CA ILE A 111 6.72 -10.30 0.04
C ILE A 111 5.39 -10.01 0.76
N MET A 112 5.47 -9.86 2.06
CA MET A 112 4.32 -9.67 2.94
C MET A 112 4.08 -8.17 3.15
N ILE A 113 3.00 -7.66 2.57
CA ILE A 113 2.74 -6.21 2.58
C ILE A 113 1.97 -5.81 3.83
N GLY A 114 2.66 -5.06 4.70
CA GLY A 114 2.14 -4.38 5.89
C GLY A 114 1.93 -2.89 5.64
N THR A 115 1.89 -2.11 6.72
CA THR A 115 1.60 -0.68 6.68
C THR A 115 2.38 0.09 7.75
N GLY A 116 2.74 1.35 7.48
CA GLY A 116 3.27 2.27 8.48
C GLY A 116 2.30 2.56 9.64
N GLU A 117 1.00 2.30 9.46
CA GLU A 117 -0.01 2.40 10.52
C GLU A 117 0.22 1.42 11.69
N GLU A 118 1.04 0.39 11.50
CA GLU A 118 1.41 -0.57 12.55
C GLU A 118 2.17 0.08 13.71
N TYR A 119 2.91 1.18 13.45
CA TYR A 119 3.55 1.96 14.51
C TYR A 119 2.53 2.64 15.43
N GLY A 120 1.38 3.04 14.90
CA GLY A 120 0.25 3.57 15.64
C GLY A 120 0.60 4.77 16.51
N PHE A 121 0.35 4.68 17.82
CA PHE A 121 0.66 5.75 18.78
C PHE A 121 2.16 5.81 19.04
N ILE A 122 2.85 6.66 18.30
CA ILE A 122 4.30 6.85 18.40
C ILE A 122 4.66 7.82 19.54
N ARG A 123 5.85 7.61 20.14
CA ARG A 123 6.38 8.51 21.16
C ARG A 123 6.78 9.84 20.54
N GLU A 124 6.67 10.91 21.31
CA GLU A 124 7.22 12.21 20.92
C GLU A 124 8.73 12.09 20.63
N GLY A 125 9.17 12.66 19.52
CA GLY A 125 10.57 12.60 19.07
C GLY A 125 11.01 11.25 18.47
N ALA A 126 10.12 10.29 18.24
CA ALA A 126 10.49 8.99 17.66
C ALA A 126 10.71 9.04 16.13
N CYS A 127 10.23 10.08 15.45
CA CYS A 127 10.49 10.22 14.01
C CYS A 127 11.92 10.70 13.73
N PRO A 128 12.57 10.20 12.67
CA PRO A 128 12.06 9.18 11.73
C PRO A 128 11.99 7.77 12.36
N LEU A 129 10.89 7.04 12.06
CA LEU A 129 10.57 5.72 12.63
C LEU A 129 11.44 4.64 11.98
N SER A 130 12.32 4.02 12.74
CA SER A 130 13.07 2.85 12.27
C SER A 130 12.24 1.56 12.42
N GLU A 131 12.64 0.49 11.72
CA GLU A 131 11.97 -0.81 11.82
C GLU A 131 12.08 -1.47 13.20
N SER A 132 12.98 -0.96 14.07
CA SER A 132 13.12 -1.40 15.46
C SER A 132 12.15 -0.74 16.42
N GLU A 133 11.44 0.33 16.02
CA GLU A 133 10.44 0.97 16.87
C GLU A 133 9.30 0.00 17.21
N PRO A 134 8.82 0.02 18.47
CA PRO A 134 7.72 -0.82 18.90
C PRO A 134 6.44 -0.55 18.11
N LEU A 135 5.70 -1.61 17.78
CA LEU A 135 4.38 -1.50 17.20
C LEU A 135 3.34 -1.20 18.29
N ASN A 136 2.51 -0.20 18.06
CA ASN A 136 1.44 0.23 18.97
C ASN A 136 0.20 0.67 18.17
N PRO A 137 -0.41 -0.25 17.37
CA PRO A 137 -1.44 0.09 16.40
C PRO A 137 -2.64 0.81 17.02
N GLY A 138 -3.06 1.90 16.39
CA GLY A 138 -4.14 2.76 16.87
C GLY A 138 -5.54 2.42 16.32
N ASN A 139 -5.65 1.43 15.45
CA ASN A 139 -6.92 1.00 14.86
C ASN A 139 -6.89 -0.50 14.52
N ILE A 140 -8.07 -1.06 14.24
CA ILE A 140 -8.23 -2.51 14.02
C ILE A 140 -7.49 -2.97 12.75
N TYR A 141 -7.54 -2.20 11.68
CA TYR A 141 -6.78 -2.51 10.46
C TYR A 141 -5.27 -2.61 10.77
N ALA A 142 -4.70 -1.61 11.40
CA ALA A 142 -3.29 -1.60 11.78
C ALA A 142 -2.93 -2.78 12.71
N ALA A 143 -3.81 -3.11 13.67
CA ALA A 143 -3.62 -4.27 14.56
C ALA A 143 -3.59 -5.60 13.79
N THR A 144 -4.46 -5.77 12.77
CA THR A 144 -4.45 -6.98 11.93
C THR A 144 -3.18 -7.06 11.07
N LYS A 145 -2.65 -5.94 10.59
CA LYS A 145 -1.38 -5.91 9.83
C LYS A 145 -0.17 -6.18 10.71
N ALA A 146 -0.13 -5.63 11.93
CA ALA A 146 0.90 -5.97 12.93
C ALA A 146 0.85 -7.47 13.30
N CYS A 147 -0.36 -8.05 13.45
CA CYS A 147 -0.52 -9.49 13.67
C CYS A 147 0.01 -10.31 12.49
N GLN A 148 -0.28 -9.90 11.25
CA GLN A 148 0.26 -10.51 10.03
C GLN A 148 1.79 -10.50 10.02
N GLU A 149 2.45 -9.39 10.39
CA GLU A 149 3.91 -9.31 10.50
C GLU A 149 4.44 -10.26 11.58
N MET A 150 3.85 -10.26 12.78
CA MET A 150 4.28 -11.15 13.88
C MET A 150 4.16 -12.64 13.48
N ILE A 151 3.08 -13.02 12.82
CA ILE A 151 2.90 -14.38 12.29
C ILE A 151 3.99 -14.70 11.26
N SER A 152 4.24 -13.80 10.30
CA SER A 152 5.29 -13.99 9.29
C SER A 152 6.67 -14.22 9.91
N ARG A 153 7.02 -13.49 10.97
CA ARG A 153 8.26 -13.69 11.74
C ARG A 153 8.33 -15.08 12.38
N ILE A 154 7.19 -15.65 12.84
CA ILE A 154 7.13 -17.00 13.39
C ILE A 154 7.41 -18.01 12.25
N TYR A 155 6.81 -17.84 11.07
CA TYR A 155 7.02 -18.74 9.93
C TYR A 155 8.47 -18.72 9.45
N VAL A 156 9.12 -17.56 9.41
CA VAL A 156 10.57 -17.47 9.14
C VAL A 156 11.37 -18.28 10.14
N ARG A 157 11.10 -18.12 11.45
CA ARG A 157 11.89 -18.77 12.51
C ARG A 157 11.64 -20.27 12.59
N ALA A 158 10.38 -20.68 12.58
CA ALA A 158 9.97 -22.07 12.81
C ALA A 158 10.14 -22.94 11.55
N TYR A 159 9.77 -22.41 10.37
CA TYR A 159 9.73 -23.19 9.14
C TYR A 159 10.81 -22.79 8.13
N LYS A 160 11.65 -21.80 8.45
CA LYS A 160 12.73 -21.31 7.59
C LYS A 160 12.22 -20.80 6.23
N MET A 161 10.99 -20.30 6.19
CA MET A 161 10.43 -19.71 4.99
C MET A 161 11.13 -18.40 4.62
N ASP A 162 11.31 -18.16 3.33
CA ASP A 162 11.85 -16.92 2.82
C ASP A 162 10.74 -15.85 2.73
N ILE A 163 10.61 -15.05 3.78
CA ILE A 163 9.61 -13.99 3.89
C ILE A 163 10.31 -12.65 4.13
N VAL A 164 10.03 -11.68 3.28
CA VAL A 164 10.41 -10.28 3.46
C VAL A 164 9.14 -9.50 3.82
N MET A 165 9.19 -8.77 4.92
CA MET A 165 8.06 -8.00 5.43
C MET A 165 8.23 -6.51 5.11
N VAL A 166 7.13 -5.84 4.84
CA VAL A 166 7.11 -4.44 4.45
C VAL A 166 6.17 -3.65 5.35
N ARG A 167 6.58 -2.46 5.77
CA ARG A 167 5.70 -1.42 6.32
C ARG A 167 5.62 -0.28 5.32
N ALA A 168 4.62 -0.33 4.43
CA ALA A 168 4.40 0.71 3.44
C ALA A 168 3.76 1.94 4.10
N PHE A 169 4.38 3.10 3.95
CA PHE A 169 3.81 4.39 4.34
C PHE A 169 2.84 4.88 3.29
N ASN A 170 2.25 6.09 3.48
CA ASN A 170 1.25 6.56 2.55
C ASN A 170 1.84 6.66 1.14
N HIS A 171 1.07 6.23 0.18
CA HIS A 171 1.45 6.33 -1.22
C HIS A 171 0.25 6.79 -2.05
N SER A 172 0.54 7.44 -3.17
CA SER A 172 -0.48 8.00 -4.04
C SER A 172 -0.05 7.94 -5.51
N GLY A 173 -1.00 8.20 -6.38
CA GLY A 173 -0.77 8.28 -7.83
C GLY A 173 -2.06 8.21 -8.62
N PRO A 174 -1.98 8.30 -9.96
CA PRO A 174 -3.11 8.16 -10.86
C PRO A 174 -3.96 6.92 -10.60
N ALA A 175 -5.27 7.02 -10.73
CA ALA A 175 -6.25 5.97 -10.48
C ALA A 175 -6.43 5.54 -9.01
N GLN A 176 -5.84 6.24 -8.04
CA GLN A 176 -6.14 6.01 -6.63
C GLN A 176 -7.58 6.47 -6.32
N SER A 177 -8.27 5.73 -5.43
CA SER A 177 -9.62 6.08 -4.98
C SER A 177 -9.65 7.45 -4.30
N GLU A 178 -10.74 8.18 -4.51
CA GLU A 178 -11.01 9.50 -3.91
C GLU A 178 -11.18 9.51 -2.39
N ILE A 179 -11.19 8.37 -1.74
CA ILE A 179 -11.19 8.31 -0.27
C ILE A 179 -9.83 8.72 0.34
N PHE A 180 -8.77 8.81 -0.49
CA PHE A 180 -7.43 9.21 -0.08
C PHE A 180 -7.16 10.68 -0.42
N VAL A 181 -6.49 11.39 0.48
CA VAL A 181 -6.38 12.85 0.50
C VAL A 181 -5.87 13.47 -0.79
N ILE A 182 -4.78 12.97 -1.39
CA ILE A 182 -4.23 13.52 -2.64
C ILE A 182 -5.21 13.33 -3.80
N SER A 183 -5.77 12.13 -3.89
CA SER A 183 -6.75 11.80 -4.93
C SER A 183 -8.05 12.60 -4.76
N ASP A 184 -8.52 12.81 -3.50
CA ASP A 184 -9.70 13.64 -3.22
C ASP A 184 -9.48 15.09 -3.62
N PHE A 185 -8.33 15.69 -3.30
CA PHE A 185 -8.01 17.06 -3.71
C PHE A 185 -7.99 17.18 -5.24
N CYS A 186 -7.29 16.28 -5.92
CA CYS A 186 -7.20 16.29 -7.38
C CYS A 186 -8.58 16.09 -8.04
N ARG A 187 -9.42 15.19 -7.50
CA ARG A 187 -10.78 15.01 -8.00
C ARG A 187 -11.64 16.25 -7.82
N GLN A 188 -11.63 16.86 -6.62
CA GLN A 188 -12.40 18.07 -6.36
C GLN A 188 -11.99 19.21 -7.27
N ILE A 189 -10.69 19.37 -7.60
CA ILE A 189 -10.20 20.35 -8.56
C ILE A 189 -10.74 20.03 -9.95
N ALA A 190 -10.55 18.81 -10.44
CA ALA A 190 -10.99 18.42 -11.79
C ALA A 190 -12.52 18.54 -12.00
N GLU A 191 -13.32 18.21 -10.96
CA GLU A 191 -14.78 18.41 -10.97
C GLU A 191 -15.17 19.89 -11.04
N ALA A 192 -14.46 20.76 -10.30
CA ALA A 192 -14.70 22.21 -10.32
C ALA A 192 -14.34 22.82 -11.69
N GLU A 193 -13.20 22.45 -12.27
CA GLU A 193 -12.74 22.87 -13.61
C GLU A 193 -13.76 22.51 -14.71
N LYS A 194 -14.40 21.34 -14.59
CA LYS A 194 -15.44 20.88 -15.52
C LYS A 194 -16.84 21.44 -15.21
N GLY A 195 -17.00 22.27 -14.18
CA GLY A 195 -18.29 22.80 -13.76
C GLY A 195 -19.24 21.74 -13.18
N MET A 196 -18.74 20.58 -12.78
CA MET A 196 -19.52 19.49 -12.20
C MET A 196 -19.87 19.75 -10.73
N ARG A 197 -19.19 20.70 -10.10
CA ARG A 197 -19.44 21.19 -8.74
C ARG A 197 -19.10 22.67 -8.62
N PRO A 198 -19.60 23.38 -7.58
CA PRO A 198 -19.11 24.70 -7.25
C PRO A 198 -17.60 24.69 -6.98
N PRO A 199 -16.84 25.77 -7.25
CA PRO A 199 -15.42 25.87 -7.01
C PRO A 199 -15.13 26.01 -5.49
N GLU A 200 -15.57 25.04 -4.72
CA GLU A 200 -15.37 24.92 -3.28
C GLU A 200 -14.75 23.58 -2.96
N MET A 201 -13.66 23.59 -2.17
CA MET A 201 -13.00 22.39 -1.68
C MET A 201 -13.15 22.27 -0.16
N LYS A 202 -13.68 21.14 0.31
CA LYS A 202 -13.79 20.81 1.72
C LYS A 202 -12.63 19.97 2.17
N VAL A 203 -11.92 20.42 3.21
CA VAL A 203 -10.71 19.79 3.74
C VAL A 203 -10.82 19.45 5.22
N GLY A 204 -10.00 18.52 5.69
CA GLY A 204 -9.84 18.19 7.11
C GLY A 204 -8.69 18.94 7.77
N ASN A 205 -7.90 18.24 8.62
CA ASN A 205 -6.72 18.79 9.27
C ASN A 205 -5.57 18.93 8.25
N LEU A 206 -5.12 20.16 8.01
CA LEU A 206 -4.05 20.49 7.07
C LEU A 206 -2.67 20.57 7.73
N SER A 207 -2.59 20.66 9.08
CA SER A 207 -1.33 20.78 9.81
C SER A 207 -0.64 19.43 10.08
N ALA A 208 -1.31 18.32 9.83
CA ALA A 208 -0.71 17.00 9.99
C ALA A 208 0.41 16.76 8.98
N MET A 209 1.53 16.21 9.44
CA MET A 209 2.67 15.87 8.58
C MET A 209 2.68 14.37 8.29
N ARG A 210 2.77 14.01 7.02
CA ARG A 210 2.79 12.61 6.55
C ARG A 210 3.83 12.42 5.47
N ASP A 211 4.45 11.26 5.49
CA ASP A 211 5.26 10.81 4.36
C ASP A 211 4.34 10.27 3.26
N PHE A 212 4.50 10.77 2.06
CA PHE A 212 3.83 10.28 0.86
C PHE A 212 4.85 9.93 -0.21
N THR A 213 4.67 8.77 -0.81
CA THR A 213 5.53 8.25 -1.88
C THR A 213 4.69 8.02 -3.13
N ASP A 214 5.25 8.21 -4.30
CA ASP A 214 4.59 7.79 -5.54
C ASP A 214 4.43 6.27 -5.59
N VAL A 215 3.28 5.79 -6.00
CA VAL A 215 3.00 4.35 -6.09
C VAL A 215 3.97 3.61 -7.01
N ARG A 216 4.50 4.29 -8.05
CA ARG A 216 5.50 3.73 -8.97
C ARG A 216 6.83 3.45 -8.26
N ASP A 217 7.25 4.33 -7.35
CA ASP A 217 8.41 4.09 -6.50
C ASP A 217 8.17 2.96 -5.49
N VAL A 218 6.95 2.87 -4.94
CA VAL A 218 6.57 1.80 -4.01
C VAL A 218 6.65 0.42 -4.67
N VAL A 219 6.07 0.25 -5.87
CA VAL A 219 6.13 -1.06 -6.55
C VAL A 219 7.53 -1.41 -7.03
N ARG A 220 8.36 -0.41 -7.36
CA ARG A 220 9.79 -0.60 -7.62
C ARG A 220 10.52 -1.11 -6.37
N ALA A 221 10.17 -0.59 -5.17
CA ALA A 221 10.68 -1.13 -3.91
C ALA A 221 10.28 -2.60 -3.72
N TYR A 222 9.02 -2.95 -3.98
CA TYR A 222 8.56 -4.33 -3.86
C TYR A 222 9.33 -5.28 -4.77
N ARG A 223 9.57 -4.90 -6.04
CA ARG A 223 10.39 -5.69 -6.97
C ARG A 223 11.82 -5.84 -6.45
N LEU A 224 12.47 -4.75 -6.03
CA LEU A 224 13.83 -4.81 -5.51
C LEU A 224 13.94 -5.64 -4.23
N LEU A 225 12.93 -5.64 -3.36
CA LEU A 225 12.87 -6.51 -2.19
C LEU A 225 12.67 -7.98 -2.57
N ALA A 226 11.94 -8.26 -3.65
CA ALA A 226 11.84 -9.61 -4.19
C ALA A 226 13.19 -10.13 -4.71
N GLU A 227 14.01 -9.25 -5.29
CA GLU A 227 15.32 -9.59 -5.85
C GLU A 227 16.44 -9.65 -4.80
N LYS A 228 16.45 -8.68 -3.84
CA LYS A 228 17.59 -8.39 -2.96
C LYS A 228 17.25 -8.36 -1.47
N GLY A 229 15.98 -8.36 -1.11
CA GLY A 229 15.55 -8.28 0.28
C GLY A 229 16.09 -9.44 1.11
N VAL A 230 16.42 -9.17 2.37
CA VAL A 230 16.94 -10.16 3.29
C VAL A 230 15.79 -10.86 4.00
N SER A 231 15.74 -12.19 3.90
CA SER A 231 14.72 -13.00 4.55
C SER A 231 14.62 -12.73 6.06
N GLY A 232 13.40 -12.56 6.55
CA GLY A 232 13.12 -12.29 7.95
C GLY A 232 13.26 -10.83 8.36
N LYS A 233 13.79 -9.94 7.49
CA LYS A 233 13.81 -8.51 7.74
C LYS A 233 12.45 -7.86 7.42
N VAL A 234 12.20 -6.75 8.10
CA VAL A 234 11.11 -5.80 7.82
C VAL A 234 11.72 -4.57 7.17
N TYR A 235 11.02 -3.95 6.23
CA TYR A 235 11.48 -2.74 5.56
C TYR A 235 10.41 -1.67 5.55
N ASN A 236 10.74 -0.48 6.02
CA ASN A 236 9.95 0.70 5.78
C ASN A 236 10.05 1.12 4.32
N ILE A 237 8.91 1.40 3.70
CA ILE A 237 8.85 1.99 2.35
C ILE A 237 8.12 3.32 2.45
N GLY A 238 8.86 4.37 2.19
CA GLY A 238 8.43 5.75 2.23
C GLY A 238 9.46 6.64 1.56
N ARG A 239 9.16 7.93 1.45
CA ARG A 239 10.10 8.91 0.91
C ARG A 239 11.23 9.25 1.91
N GLY A 240 10.99 9.01 3.20
CA GLY A 240 11.87 9.43 4.29
C GLY A 240 11.80 10.92 4.60
N LYS A 241 10.70 11.58 4.19
CA LYS A 241 10.45 13.00 4.45
C LYS A 241 8.96 13.29 4.51
N ALA A 242 8.47 13.57 5.71
CA ALA A 242 7.09 14.00 5.90
C ALA A 242 6.88 15.44 5.40
N VAL A 243 5.69 15.70 4.84
CA VAL A 243 5.23 17.02 4.40
C VAL A 243 3.88 17.33 5.03
N GLU A 244 3.59 18.61 5.25
CA GLU A 244 2.26 19.03 5.70
C GLU A 244 1.19 18.75 4.63
N ILE A 245 0.00 18.40 5.05
CA ILE A 245 -1.16 18.26 4.15
C ILE A 245 -1.46 19.60 3.46
N GLN A 246 -1.19 20.73 4.15
CA GLN A 246 -1.29 22.07 3.55
C GLN A 246 -0.41 22.22 2.31
N TYR A 247 0.86 21.77 2.36
CA TYR A 247 1.75 21.81 1.20
C TYR A 247 1.19 21.02 0.00
N ILE A 248 0.58 19.85 0.26
CA ILE A 248 -0.06 19.04 -0.78
C ILE A 248 -1.23 19.79 -1.40
N LEU A 249 -2.07 20.42 -0.57
CA LEU A 249 -3.19 21.23 -1.02
C LEU A 249 -2.74 22.41 -1.87
N ASP A 250 -1.76 23.18 -1.39
CA ASP A 250 -1.24 24.35 -2.10
C ASP A 250 -0.63 23.95 -3.45
N THR A 251 0.11 22.85 -3.48
CA THR A 251 0.65 22.29 -4.73
C THR A 251 -0.47 21.90 -5.70
N ALA A 252 -1.50 21.22 -5.24
CA ALA A 252 -2.62 20.82 -6.09
C ALA A 252 -3.40 22.06 -6.62
N LEU A 253 -3.64 23.05 -5.78
CA LEU A 253 -4.31 24.30 -6.16
C LEU A 253 -3.47 25.13 -7.13
N SER A 254 -2.15 25.13 -7.02
CA SER A 254 -1.27 25.83 -7.97
C SER A 254 -1.33 25.29 -9.40
N LEU A 255 -1.81 24.04 -9.56
CA LEU A 255 -2.04 23.38 -10.84
C LEU A 255 -3.48 23.54 -11.34
N SER A 256 -4.37 24.16 -10.55
CA SER A 256 -5.77 24.36 -10.88
C SER A 256 -5.94 25.50 -11.90
N GLU A 257 -6.85 25.31 -12.87
CA GLU A 257 -7.33 26.34 -13.79
C GLU A 257 -8.54 27.10 -13.22
N ALA A 258 -9.13 26.64 -12.11
CA ALA A 258 -10.26 27.25 -11.42
C ALA A 258 -9.83 27.97 -10.15
N ASP A 259 -10.50 29.10 -9.82
CA ASP A 259 -10.36 29.79 -8.55
C ASP A 259 -11.20 29.08 -7.48
N ILE A 260 -10.54 28.25 -6.65
CA ILE A 260 -11.20 27.35 -5.70
C ILE A 260 -11.11 27.92 -4.28
N THR A 261 -12.26 28.13 -3.66
CA THR A 261 -12.36 28.49 -2.24
C THR A 261 -12.20 27.25 -1.35
N VAL A 262 -11.24 27.28 -0.43
CA VAL A 262 -11.01 26.18 0.52
C VAL A 262 -11.76 26.43 1.82
N THR A 263 -12.52 25.44 2.30
CA THR A 263 -13.23 25.48 3.55
C THR A 263 -12.93 24.25 4.41
N GLN A 264 -12.70 24.45 5.71
CA GLN A 264 -12.49 23.34 6.63
C GLN A 264 -13.84 22.71 7.02
N ASP A 265 -13.94 21.39 6.91
CA ASP A 265 -15.14 20.63 7.25
C ASP A 265 -14.87 19.79 8.53
N PRO A 266 -15.59 20.09 9.64
CA PRO A 266 -15.45 19.34 10.89
C PRO A 266 -15.70 17.83 10.73
N ALA A 267 -16.53 17.41 9.79
CA ALA A 267 -16.81 15.99 9.53
C ALA A 267 -15.59 15.24 8.93
N ARG A 268 -14.60 15.98 8.41
CA ARG A 268 -13.34 15.45 7.86
C ARG A 268 -12.19 15.46 8.89
N MET A 269 -12.43 15.95 10.11
CA MET A 269 -11.45 15.93 11.19
C MET A 269 -11.37 14.55 11.83
N ARG A 270 -10.15 14.06 12.10
CA ARG A 270 -9.95 12.81 12.84
C ARG A 270 -9.95 13.08 14.34
N ALA A 271 -10.54 12.19 15.13
CA ALA A 271 -10.65 12.33 16.58
C ALA A 271 -9.28 12.30 17.30
N SER A 272 -8.29 11.63 16.71
CA SER A 272 -6.89 11.60 17.18
C SER A 272 -5.98 11.67 15.96
N ASP A 273 -5.20 12.74 15.86
CA ASP A 273 -4.27 12.92 14.76
C ASP A 273 -2.84 12.99 15.31
N ILE A 274 -1.99 12.08 14.85
CA ILE A 274 -0.57 12.08 15.20
C ILE A 274 0.08 13.21 14.41
N PRO A 275 0.80 14.15 15.05
CA PRO A 275 1.33 15.34 14.37
C PRO A 275 2.24 15.03 13.19
N ILE A 276 3.16 14.06 13.35
CA ILE A 276 4.11 13.67 12.31
C ILE A 276 4.26 12.16 12.24
N ILE A 277 4.26 11.61 11.01
CA ILE A 277 4.59 10.21 10.72
C ILE A 277 5.59 10.21 9.56
N GLU A 278 6.83 9.83 9.87
CA GLU A 278 7.96 9.82 8.93
C GLU A 278 8.79 8.53 9.13
N PRO A 279 9.05 7.73 8.06
CA PRO A 279 9.90 6.54 8.15
C PRO A 279 11.39 6.87 8.07
N ASP A 280 12.20 6.09 8.78
CA ASP A 280 13.59 5.86 8.40
C ASP A 280 13.63 4.82 7.27
N VAL A 281 14.22 5.17 6.14
CA VAL A 281 14.33 4.32 4.94
C VAL A 281 15.77 3.88 4.67
N SER A 282 16.66 4.06 5.65
CA SER A 282 18.09 3.73 5.52
C SER A 282 18.33 2.24 5.28
N GLN A 283 17.52 1.37 5.90
CA GLN A 283 17.67 -0.08 5.77
C GLN A 283 17.36 -0.58 4.36
N ILE A 284 16.26 -0.14 3.75
CA ILE A 284 15.95 -0.53 2.37
C ILE A 284 16.99 0.02 1.38
N TYR A 285 17.48 1.25 1.60
CA TYR A 285 18.55 1.80 0.79
C TYR A 285 19.83 0.98 0.89
N ALA A 286 20.26 0.62 2.10
CA ALA A 286 21.47 -0.16 2.33
C ALA A 286 21.42 -1.55 1.67
N ASP A 287 20.28 -2.25 1.77
CA ASP A 287 20.18 -3.63 1.30
C ASP A 287 19.86 -3.70 -0.22
N THR A 288 19.20 -2.71 -0.80
CA THR A 288 18.70 -2.78 -2.20
C THR A 288 19.19 -1.66 -3.10
N GLY A 289 19.66 -0.54 -2.55
CA GLY A 289 19.94 0.70 -3.27
C GLY A 289 18.68 1.50 -3.63
N TRP A 290 17.50 1.09 -3.15
CA TRP A 290 16.25 1.79 -3.44
C TRP A 290 16.17 3.16 -2.75
N LYS A 291 15.64 4.13 -3.45
CA LYS A 291 15.20 5.44 -2.94
C LYS A 291 14.01 5.93 -3.76
N ALA A 292 13.14 6.74 -3.19
CA ALA A 292 12.08 7.41 -3.93
C ALA A 292 12.69 8.41 -4.92
N GLU A 293 12.24 8.40 -6.17
CA GLU A 293 12.77 9.23 -7.26
C GLU A 293 11.75 10.24 -7.79
N ILE A 294 10.45 9.88 -7.76
CA ILE A 294 9.37 10.72 -8.27
C ILE A 294 9.01 11.76 -7.22
N THR A 295 8.98 13.04 -7.61
CA THR A 295 8.67 14.13 -6.67
C THR A 295 7.18 14.15 -6.31
N MET A 296 6.85 14.79 -5.20
CA MET A 296 5.44 14.93 -4.79
C MET A 296 4.65 15.79 -5.77
N GLU A 297 5.28 16.84 -6.30
CA GLU A 297 4.70 17.72 -7.31
C GLU A 297 4.33 16.93 -8.58
N GLN A 298 5.23 16.02 -9.01
CA GLN A 298 4.95 15.16 -10.17
C GLN A 298 3.80 14.18 -9.86
N THR A 299 3.79 13.58 -8.66
CA THR A 299 2.70 12.68 -8.24
C THR A 299 1.35 13.39 -8.24
N ILE A 300 1.30 14.63 -7.72
CA ILE A 300 0.07 15.42 -7.68
C ILE A 300 -0.35 15.82 -9.11
N ALA A 301 0.59 16.29 -9.93
CA ALA A 301 0.30 16.67 -11.32
C ALA A 301 -0.25 15.49 -12.14
N ASP A 302 0.38 14.33 -12.03
CA ASP A 302 -0.06 13.11 -12.73
C ASP A 302 -1.43 12.64 -12.23
N THR A 303 -1.69 12.74 -10.92
CA THR A 303 -2.98 12.36 -10.33
C THR A 303 -4.09 13.31 -10.76
N LEU A 304 -3.83 14.62 -10.80
CA LEU A 304 -4.78 15.61 -11.30
C LEU A 304 -5.05 15.40 -12.79
N GLY A 305 -3.99 15.21 -13.58
CA GLY A 305 -4.11 14.90 -15.02
C GLY A 305 -4.97 13.66 -15.28
N TRP A 306 -4.82 12.62 -14.46
CA TRP A 306 -5.64 11.42 -14.56
C TRP A 306 -7.13 11.73 -14.27
N TRP A 307 -7.44 12.48 -13.20
CA TRP A 307 -8.81 12.85 -12.88
C TRP A 307 -9.46 13.73 -13.95
N ARG A 308 -8.71 14.66 -14.55
CA ARG A 308 -9.17 15.46 -15.70
C ARG A 308 -9.58 14.59 -16.90
N GLY A 309 -8.89 13.47 -17.09
CA GLY A 309 -9.22 12.51 -18.16
C GLY A 309 -10.30 11.49 -17.82
N ALA A 310 -10.50 11.19 -16.52
CA ALA A 310 -11.42 10.15 -16.05
C ALA A 310 -12.87 10.65 -15.85
N LEU A 311 -13.06 11.95 -15.59
CA LEU A 311 -14.35 12.62 -15.47
C LEU A 311 -14.85 13.09 -16.84
#